data_b32216f8542326d620742e044368acb5
#
_entry.id   b32216f8542326d620742e044368acb5
#
_cell.length_a   1.000
_cell.length_b   1.000
_cell.length_c   1.000
_cell.angle_alpha   90.00
_cell.angle_beta   90.00
_cell.angle_gamma   90.00
#
_symmetry.space_group_name_H-M   'P 1'
#
loop_
_entity.id
_entity.type
_entity.pdbx_description
1 polymer ?
#
loop_
_entity_poly.entity_id
_entity_poly.type
_entity_poly.pdbx_seq_one_letter_code
_entity_poly.pdbx_strand_id
1 'polypeptide(L)'
;MNVKTGRDPALGTAPVGKLFWKLALPAIAAQLVNVLYNIVDRIYIGHIPVYGAAALTGVGVTMPAIMIISAFAALVSAGGAPRVSMLMGKGAPDSAERIIGTCTFTLCAISLALTLIMQLFAVPILRLFGASDATLPYALEYISIYSLGTIFVQLSLGLNAFITAQGFSTTSMLTVTIGAALNIVLDPLFMFVFGMGVRGAALATILSQAVSCAWVVRFLCSEKSTLRLRVKNLLPDMKLLLPCLALGLSPFLMQITENLVAVSFNVTLLRFAGDTAVGAVTVLTTTMSLCMQLLHGLTQGAQPIMSFNYGAGNGQRVRETFRILFISCLTGSMLVWAMCMRFPGAVAGMFTPDAELSSYTAWAMRIYMAASGIFGIQIACQQSFVALGQAKVAIFLALLRKVILLIPLILLLPRLGIFKNAAFAVFFAEPVADTLAVCTTAAMFFTRFGKLTAGAENA
;
A
#
# COMPACT_ATOMS: atom_id res chain seq x y z
N MET A 1 -36.32 15.91 22.80
CA MET A 1 -35.14 16.69 22.41
C MET A 1 -34.54 16.03 21.17
N ASN A 2 -34.95 16.49 19.95
CA ASN A 2 -34.44 15.96 18.69
C ASN A 2 -32.99 16.43 18.51
N VAL A 3 -32.04 15.56 18.88
CA VAL A 3 -30.68 15.70 18.44
C VAL A 3 -30.74 15.55 16.91
N LYS A 4 -30.45 16.61 16.17
CA LYS A 4 -30.17 16.58 14.74
C LYS A 4 -28.97 15.66 14.57
N THR A 5 -29.21 14.35 14.42
CA THR A 5 -28.26 13.37 13.96
C THR A 5 -27.91 13.79 12.53
N GLY A 6 -26.79 14.48 12.41
CA GLY A 6 -26.32 14.97 11.15
C GLY A 6 -26.18 13.82 10.16
N ARG A 7 -26.81 14.01 9.00
CA ARG A 7 -26.66 13.27 7.73
C ARG A 7 -26.40 11.80 7.94
N ASP A 8 -27.47 10.98 7.81
CA ASP A 8 -27.34 9.53 7.70
C ASP A 8 -26.22 9.21 6.71
N PRO A 9 -25.10 8.65 7.17
CA PRO A 9 -24.05 8.35 6.25
C PRO A 9 -24.58 7.30 5.27
N ALA A 10 -24.48 7.60 3.98
CA ALA A 10 -24.86 6.68 2.91
C ALA A 10 -24.28 5.26 3.10
N LEU A 11 -23.24 5.13 3.95
CA LEU A 11 -22.62 3.88 4.35
C LEU A 11 -23.59 2.87 4.98
N GLY A 12 -24.59 3.34 5.74
CA GLY A 12 -25.58 2.48 6.41
C GLY A 12 -26.86 2.26 5.61
N THR A 13 -27.20 3.12 4.66
CA THR A 13 -28.55 3.17 4.06
C THR A 13 -28.58 2.91 2.56
N ALA A 14 -27.55 3.33 1.81
CA ALA A 14 -27.51 3.16 0.35
C ALA A 14 -27.38 1.67 -0.08
N PRO A 15 -27.91 1.27 -1.26
CA PRO A 15 -27.70 -0.07 -1.79
C PRO A 15 -26.23 -0.43 -1.88
N VAL A 16 -25.83 -1.56 -1.28
CA VAL A 16 -24.43 -1.94 -1.07
C VAL A 16 -23.64 -2.01 -2.38
N GLY A 17 -24.20 -2.64 -3.42
CA GLY A 17 -23.51 -2.78 -4.71
C GLY A 17 -23.21 -1.43 -5.38
N LYS A 18 -24.18 -0.50 -5.36
CA LYS A 18 -24.01 0.84 -5.92
C LYS A 18 -23.00 1.67 -5.11
N LEU A 19 -23.07 1.55 -3.79
CA LEU A 19 -22.16 2.22 -2.89
C LEU A 19 -20.72 1.69 -3.01
N PHE A 20 -20.56 0.37 -3.10
CA PHE A 20 -19.25 -0.27 -3.28
C PHE A 20 -18.52 0.30 -4.51
N TRP A 21 -19.14 0.29 -5.67
CA TRP A 21 -18.51 0.80 -6.89
C TRP A 21 -18.29 2.32 -6.85
N LYS A 22 -19.19 3.07 -6.22
CA LYS A 22 -19.01 4.51 -6.01
C LYS A 22 -17.76 4.82 -5.18
N LEU A 23 -17.38 3.94 -4.25
CA LEU A 23 -16.20 4.12 -3.41
C LEU A 23 -14.96 3.44 -4.01
N ALA A 24 -15.10 2.28 -4.65
CA ALA A 24 -13.99 1.51 -5.19
C ALA A 24 -13.39 2.13 -6.46
N LEU A 25 -14.21 2.64 -7.38
CA LEU A 25 -13.70 3.21 -8.63
C LEU A 25 -12.77 4.42 -8.40
N PRO A 26 -13.10 5.41 -7.55
CA PRO A 26 -12.17 6.47 -7.21
C PRO A 26 -10.89 5.95 -6.51
N ALA A 27 -11.04 4.94 -5.64
CA ALA A 27 -9.87 4.36 -4.96
C ALA A 27 -8.92 3.65 -5.94
N ILE A 28 -9.46 2.89 -6.91
CA ILE A 28 -8.67 2.28 -7.99
C ILE A 28 -7.99 3.37 -8.83
N ALA A 29 -8.73 4.41 -9.21
CA ALA A 29 -8.17 5.52 -9.97
C ALA A 29 -7.02 6.21 -9.22
N ALA A 30 -7.14 6.41 -7.91
CA ALA A 30 -6.07 6.95 -7.07
C ALA A 30 -4.81 6.06 -7.11
N GLN A 31 -4.97 4.73 -7.04
CA GLN A 31 -3.85 3.80 -7.13
C GLN A 31 -3.15 3.87 -8.50
N LEU A 32 -3.92 3.94 -9.59
CA LEU A 32 -3.37 4.07 -10.94
C LEU A 32 -2.63 5.40 -11.13
N VAL A 33 -3.19 6.51 -10.65
CA VAL A 33 -2.53 7.83 -10.67
C VAL A 33 -1.21 7.77 -9.89
N ASN A 34 -1.19 7.10 -8.75
CA ASN A 34 0.01 6.92 -7.93
C ASN A 34 1.12 6.16 -8.66
N VAL A 35 0.75 5.10 -9.39
CA VAL A 35 1.70 4.35 -10.22
C VAL A 35 2.24 5.22 -11.36
N LEU A 36 1.35 5.92 -12.06
CA LEU A 36 1.72 6.76 -13.19
C LEU A 36 2.71 7.86 -12.80
N TYR A 37 2.43 8.59 -11.71
CA TYR A 37 3.35 9.66 -11.31
C TYR A 37 4.72 9.11 -10.89
N ASN A 38 4.79 7.95 -10.21
CA ASN A 38 6.08 7.33 -9.87
C ASN A 38 6.89 6.92 -11.11
N ILE A 39 6.23 6.52 -12.19
CA ILE A 39 6.89 6.20 -13.46
C ILE A 39 7.42 7.48 -14.10
N VAL A 40 6.61 8.53 -14.16
CA VAL A 40 6.98 9.83 -14.78
C VAL A 40 8.15 10.48 -14.04
N ASP A 41 8.13 10.49 -12.71
CA ASP A 41 9.22 11.00 -11.88
C ASP A 41 10.55 10.29 -12.20
N ARG A 42 10.54 8.96 -12.30
CA ARG A 42 11.75 8.19 -12.68
C ARG A 42 12.22 8.49 -14.11
N ILE A 43 11.30 8.70 -15.04
CA ILE A 43 11.64 9.08 -16.41
C ILE A 43 12.37 10.43 -16.38
N TYR A 44 11.86 11.42 -15.68
CA TYR A 44 12.51 12.75 -15.59
C TYR A 44 13.89 12.65 -14.94
N ILE A 45 14.05 11.93 -13.82
CA ILE A 45 15.35 11.73 -13.16
C ILE A 45 16.35 11.05 -14.12
N GLY A 46 15.93 10.05 -14.87
CA GLY A 46 16.78 9.33 -15.82
C GLY A 46 17.23 10.21 -17.01
N HIS A 47 16.50 11.29 -17.34
CA HIS A 47 16.81 12.21 -18.41
C HIS A 47 17.61 13.45 -17.97
N ILE A 48 18.08 13.51 -16.72
CA ILE A 48 18.99 14.59 -16.29
C ILE A 48 20.27 14.53 -17.12
N PRO A 49 20.67 15.64 -17.79
CA PRO A 49 21.86 15.67 -18.61
C PRO A 49 23.11 15.28 -17.81
N VAL A 50 24.03 14.55 -18.45
CA VAL A 50 25.35 14.12 -17.94
C VAL A 50 25.31 13.01 -16.88
N TYR A 51 24.42 13.07 -15.87
CA TYR A 51 24.45 12.15 -14.74
C TYR A 51 23.11 11.42 -14.45
N GLY A 52 22.15 11.47 -15.37
CA GLY A 52 20.80 10.91 -15.18
C GLY A 52 20.78 9.43 -14.79
N ALA A 53 21.63 8.59 -15.40
CA ALA A 53 21.72 7.17 -15.05
C ALA A 53 22.22 6.95 -13.61
N ALA A 54 23.24 7.70 -13.17
CA ALA A 54 23.75 7.63 -11.82
C ALA A 54 22.76 8.21 -10.79
N ALA A 55 22.07 9.29 -11.17
CA ALA A 55 21.01 9.90 -10.39
C ALA A 55 19.82 8.95 -10.20
N LEU A 56 19.36 8.30 -11.27
CA LEU A 56 18.26 7.33 -11.22
C LEU A 56 18.61 6.15 -10.29
N THR A 57 19.85 5.64 -10.38
CA THR A 57 20.35 4.60 -9.49
C THR A 57 20.43 5.10 -8.05
N GLY A 58 20.97 6.33 -7.83
CA GLY A 58 21.07 6.94 -6.51
C GLY A 58 19.71 7.14 -5.84
N VAL A 59 18.74 7.69 -6.57
CA VAL A 59 17.35 7.82 -6.08
C VAL A 59 16.73 6.44 -5.87
N GLY A 60 17.01 5.47 -6.72
CA GLY A 60 16.57 4.08 -6.52
C GLY A 60 16.98 3.49 -5.17
N VAL A 61 18.20 3.80 -4.71
CA VAL A 61 18.70 3.36 -3.39
C VAL A 61 17.93 4.00 -2.23
N THR A 62 17.28 5.16 -2.42
CA THR A 62 16.46 5.79 -1.37
C THR A 62 15.08 5.14 -1.22
N MET A 63 14.62 4.34 -2.19
CA MET A 63 13.27 3.77 -2.21
C MET A 63 12.92 2.93 -0.97
N PRO A 64 13.81 2.06 -0.43
CA PRO A 64 13.52 1.34 0.81
C PRO A 64 13.26 2.27 1.99
N ALA A 65 14.01 3.38 2.10
CA ALA A 65 13.81 4.37 3.14
C ALA A 65 12.44 5.07 3.00
N ILE A 66 12.07 5.46 1.77
CA ILE A 66 10.77 6.07 1.46
C ILE A 66 9.62 5.10 1.75
N MET A 67 9.78 3.82 1.43
CA MET A 67 8.80 2.77 1.75
C MET A 67 8.61 2.60 3.26
N ILE A 68 9.70 2.65 4.04
CA ILE A 68 9.63 2.61 5.51
C ILE A 68 8.87 3.83 6.04
N ILE A 69 9.15 5.03 5.53
CA ILE A 69 8.40 6.24 5.89
C ILE A 69 6.90 6.04 5.60
N SER A 70 6.54 5.56 4.43
CA SER A 70 5.14 5.30 4.06
C SER A 70 4.48 4.20 4.91
N ALA A 71 5.26 3.17 5.29
CA ALA A 71 4.78 2.10 6.17
C ALA A 71 4.36 2.62 7.54
N PHE A 72 5.08 3.60 8.11
CA PHE A 72 4.67 4.23 9.37
C PHE A 72 3.36 5.04 9.24
N ALA A 73 3.12 5.69 8.09
CA ALA A 73 1.82 6.29 7.84
C ALA A 73 0.71 5.23 7.80
N ALA A 74 0.95 4.10 7.14
CA ALA A 74 0.02 2.98 7.09
C ALA A 74 -0.21 2.34 8.47
N LEU A 75 0.82 2.25 9.32
CA LEU A 75 0.70 1.75 10.71
C LEU A 75 -0.38 2.49 11.50
N VAL A 76 -0.42 3.80 11.37
CA VAL A 76 -1.38 4.64 12.10
C VAL A 76 -2.74 4.65 11.38
N SER A 77 -2.73 4.87 10.07
CA SER A 77 -3.95 5.14 9.30
C SER A 77 -4.75 3.89 8.97
N ALA A 78 -4.09 2.80 8.55
CA ALA A 78 -4.80 1.57 8.16
C ALA A 78 -5.45 0.85 9.36
N GLY A 79 -5.00 1.14 10.57
CA GLY A 79 -5.69 0.68 11.77
C GLY A 79 -6.69 1.69 12.33
N GLY A 80 -6.40 2.99 12.23
CA GLY A 80 -7.27 4.05 12.68
C GLY A 80 -8.54 4.19 11.85
N ALA A 81 -8.43 4.13 10.52
CA ALA A 81 -9.54 4.33 9.60
C ALA A 81 -10.70 3.32 9.80
N PRO A 82 -10.49 1.99 9.88
CA PRO A 82 -11.58 1.05 10.19
C PRO A 82 -12.25 1.32 11.53
N ARG A 83 -11.47 1.66 12.54
CA ARG A 83 -12.01 1.96 13.87
C ARG A 83 -12.86 3.21 13.89
N VAL A 84 -12.45 4.25 13.16
CA VAL A 84 -13.26 5.47 12.96
C VAL A 84 -14.59 5.11 12.30
N SER A 85 -14.58 4.33 11.21
CA SER A 85 -15.81 3.87 10.54
C SER A 85 -16.70 3.04 11.47
N MET A 86 -16.13 2.14 12.29
CA MET A 86 -16.88 1.35 13.28
C MET A 86 -17.55 2.24 14.33
N LEU A 87 -16.83 3.24 14.85
CA LEU A 87 -17.38 4.17 15.85
C LEU A 87 -18.47 5.07 15.25
N MET A 88 -18.33 5.45 13.97
CA MET A 88 -19.43 6.12 13.25
C MET A 88 -20.67 5.22 13.19
N GLY A 89 -20.49 3.94 12.86
CA GLY A 89 -21.58 2.96 12.85
C GLY A 89 -22.23 2.77 14.22
N LYS A 90 -21.45 2.82 15.31
CA LYS A 90 -21.95 2.77 16.70
C LYS A 90 -22.64 4.04 17.18
N GLY A 91 -22.67 5.09 16.37
CA GLY A 91 -23.23 6.38 16.78
C GLY A 91 -22.37 7.13 17.82
N ALA A 92 -21.05 6.89 17.84
CA ALA A 92 -20.09 7.51 18.75
C ALA A 92 -19.11 8.47 18.02
N PRO A 93 -19.59 9.57 17.39
CA PRO A 93 -18.78 10.48 16.59
C PRO A 93 -17.68 11.18 17.40
N ASP A 94 -17.92 11.53 18.66
CA ASP A 94 -16.91 12.17 19.51
C ASP A 94 -15.68 11.26 19.73
N SER A 95 -15.90 9.97 19.95
CA SER A 95 -14.82 9.00 20.07
C SER A 95 -14.08 8.81 18.75
N ALA A 96 -14.78 8.85 17.62
CA ALA A 96 -14.18 8.78 16.30
C ALA A 96 -13.32 10.03 16.00
N GLU A 97 -13.79 11.24 16.33
CA GLU A 97 -12.99 12.48 16.21
C GLU A 97 -11.74 12.45 17.11
N ARG A 98 -11.82 11.88 18.31
CA ARG A 98 -10.66 11.70 19.20
C ARG A 98 -9.64 10.74 18.61
N ILE A 99 -10.05 9.67 17.93
CA ILE A 99 -9.11 8.79 17.20
C ILE A 99 -8.39 9.57 16.09
N ILE A 100 -9.11 10.35 15.28
CA ILE A 100 -8.51 11.17 14.23
C ILE A 100 -7.46 12.11 14.82
N GLY A 101 -7.81 12.81 15.90
CA GLY A 101 -6.88 13.73 16.58
C GLY A 101 -5.64 13.04 17.15
N THR A 102 -5.82 11.92 17.87
CA THR A 102 -4.74 11.12 18.43
C THR A 102 -3.83 10.56 17.33
N CYS A 103 -4.40 10.04 16.23
CA CYS A 103 -3.63 9.57 15.08
C CYS A 103 -2.86 10.70 14.39
N THR A 104 -3.46 11.90 14.28
CA THR A 104 -2.78 13.08 13.71
C THR A 104 -1.56 13.45 14.55
N PHE A 105 -1.70 13.53 15.88
CA PHE A 105 -0.56 13.79 16.77
C PHE A 105 0.53 12.72 16.61
N THR A 106 0.13 11.45 16.56
CA THR A 106 1.08 10.33 16.40
C THR A 106 1.82 10.41 15.07
N LEU A 107 1.14 10.74 13.96
CA LEU A 107 1.78 10.95 12.66
C LEU A 107 2.79 12.10 12.70
N CYS A 108 2.47 13.21 13.36
CA CYS A 108 3.42 14.32 13.57
C CYS A 108 4.64 13.88 14.39
N ALA A 109 4.44 13.15 15.47
CA ALA A 109 5.53 12.66 16.32
C ALA A 109 6.43 11.67 15.56
N ILE A 110 5.84 10.73 14.83
CA ILE A 110 6.59 9.79 14.00
C ILE A 110 7.34 10.53 12.89
N SER A 111 6.73 11.52 12.24
CA SER A 111 7.40 12.29 11.17
C SER A 111 8.62 13.02 11.69
N LEU A 112 8.54 13.63 12.87
CA LEU A 112 9.68 14.30 13.50
C LEU A 112 10.79 13.30 13.81
N ALA A 113 10.46 12.15 14.39
CA ALA A 113 11.44 11.11 14.70
C ALA A 113 12.11 10.58 13.43
N LEU A 114 11.34 10.28 12.37
CA LEU A 114 11.88 9.82 11.09
C LEU A 114 12.75 10.89 10.42
N THR A 115 12.35 12.16 10.45
CA THR A 115 13.15 13.26 9.95
C THR A 115 14.50 13.32 10.68
N LEU A 116 14.51 13.28 12.01
CA LEU A 116 15.75 13.31 12.81
C LEU A 116 16.64 12.10 12.50
N ILE A 117 16.06 10.90 12.42
CA ILE A 117 16.81 9.68 12.09
C ILE A 117 17.43 9.81 10.69
N MET A 118 16.67 10.25 9.69
CA MET A 118 17.17 10.39 8.33
C MET A 118 18.22 11.50 8.20
N GLN A 119 18.09 12.62 8.91
CA GLN A 119 19.08 13.68 8.87
C GLN A 119 20.39 13.28 9.56
N LEU A 120 20.33 12.55 10.67
CA LEU A 120 21.51 12.15 11.43
C LEU A 120 22.21 10.89 10.87
N PHE A 121 21.44 9.95 10.30
CA PHE A 121 21.93 8.64 9.90
C PHE A 121 21.74 8.35 8.41
N ALA A 122 21.57 9.37 7.55
CA ALA A 122 21.34 9.17 6.11
C ALA A 122 22.46 8.32 5.48
N VAL A 123 23.71 8.64 5.72
CA VAL A 123 24.87 7.94 5.11
C VAL A 123 24.89 6.45 5.47
N PRO A 124 24.89 6.04 6.76
CA PRO A 124 24.88 4.61 7.09
C PRO A 124 23.63 3.89 6.61
N ILE A 125 22.46 4.53 6.62
CA ILE A 125 21.21 3.93 6.11
C ILE A 125 21.29 3.70 4.60
N LEU A 126 21.74 4.67 3.82
CA LEU A 126 21.88 4.53 2.37
C LEU A 126 22.95 3.49 2.00
N ARG A 127 24.06 3.45 2.74
CA ARG A 127 25.07 2.40 2.57
C ARG A 127 24.50 1.00 2.84
N LEU A 128 23.71 0.86 3.89
CA LEU A 128 23.01 -0.40 4.20
C LEU A 128 22.07 -0.81 3.07
N PHE A 129 21.45 0.14 2.36
CA PHE A 129 20.58 -0.12 1.21
C PHE A 129 21.33 -0.26 -0.12
N GLY A 130 22.67 -0.23 -0.10
CA GLY A 130 23.51 -0.54 -1.27
C GLY A 130 24.02 0.69 -2.02
N ALA A 131 24.05 1.87 -1.41
CA ALA A 131 24.67 3.04 -2.02
C ALA A 131 26.18 2.83 -2.20
N SER A 132 26.66 2.96 -3.43
CA SER A 132 28.09 3.01 -3.78
C SER A 132 28.63 4.43 -3.63
N ASP A 133 29.94 4.61 -3.71
CA ASP A 133 30.56 5.94 -3.69
C ASP A 133 30.08 6.83 -4.86
N ALA A 134 29.75 6.22 -5.99
CA ALA A 134 29.25 6.91 -7.17
C ALA A 134 27.77 7.35 -7.03
N THR A 135 26.94 6.59 -6.31
CA THR A 135 25.49 6.85 -6.19
C THR A 135 25.10 7.59 -4.92
N LEU A 136 25.93 7.49 -3.88
CA LEU A 136 25.71 8.10 -2.57
C LEU A 136 25.44 9.62 -2.63
N PRO A 137 26.18 10.45 -3.40
CA PRO A 137 25.91 11.88 -3.45
C PRO A 137 24.49 12.20 -3.90
N TYR A 138 24.00 11.54 -4.95
CA TYR A 138 22.65 11.74 -5.48
C TYR A 138 21.56 11.23 -4.51
N ALA A 139 21.82 10.09 -3.88
CA ALA A 139 20.92 9.55 -2.86
C ALA A 139 20.81 10.49 -1.65
N LEU A 140 21.93 11.08 -1.20
CA LEU A 140 21.95 12.06 -0.11
C LEU A 140 21.23 13.35 -0.48
N GLU A 141 21.48 13.88 -1.68
CA GLU A 141 20.77 15.08 -2.16
C GLU A 141 19.25 14.89 -2.16
N TYR A 142 18.77 13.73 -2.60
CA TYR A 142 17.35 13.43 -2.60
C TYR A 142 16.79 13.25 -1.20
N ILE A 143 17.37 12.33 -0.39
CA ILE A 143 16.80 11.94 0.89
C ILE A 143 16.87 13.06 1.95
N SER A 144 17.92 13.92 1.91
CA SER A 144 18.05 15.03 2.84
C SER A 144 16.92 16.03 2.68
N ILE A 145 16.53 16.35 1.43
CA ILE A 145 15.40 17.22 1.15
C ILE A 145 14.09 16.49 1.43
N TYR A 146 13.92 15.26 0.93
CA TYR A 146 12.70 14.46 1.11
C TYR A 146 12.36 14.27 2.60
N SER A 147 13.36 14.01 3.46
CA SER A 147 13.14 13.79 4.88
C SER A 147 12.62 15.02 5.62
N LEU A 148 12.98 16.23 5.21
CA LEU A 148 12.41 17.48 5.77
C LEU A 148 10.90 17.59 5.48
N GLY A 149 10.46 17.02 4.36
CA GLY A 149 9.04 16.97 3.97
C GLY A 149 8.26 15.77 4.53
N THR A 150 8.88 14.91 5.34
CA THR A 150 8.24 13.70 5.88
C THR A 150 6.92 14.00 6.60
N ILE A 151 6.79 15.16 7.25
CA ILE A 151 5.56 15.57 7.90
C ILE A 151 4.40 15.70 6.90
N PHE A 152 4.64 16.27 5.74
CA PHE A 152 3.62 16.41 4.70
C PHE A 152 3.23 15.05 4.12
N VAL A 153 4.21 14.16 3.92
CA VAL A 153 3.99 12.79 3.46
C VAL A 153 3.14 12.01 4.48
N GLN A 154 3.54 12.03 5.76
CA GLN A 154 2.83 11.33 6.83
C GLN A 154 1.39 11.81 6.99
N LEU A 155 1.18 13.12 7.01
CA LEU A 155 -0.15 13.70 7.16
C LEU A 155 -1.00 13.52 5.89
N SER A 156 -0.43 13.69 4.69
CA SER A 156 -1.13 13.48 3.43
C SER A 156 -1.63 12.04 3.31
N LEU A 157 -0.74 11.05 3.45
CA LEU A 157 -1.10 9.64 3.34
C LEU A 157 -1.97 9.18 4.51
N GLY A 158 -1.57 9.53 5.72
CA GLY A 158 -2.23 9.07 6.94
C GLY A 158 -3.63 9.61 7.12
N LEU A 159 -3.83 10.91 6.93
CA LEU A 159 -5.14 11.54 7.10
C LEU A 159 -6.08 11.27 5.93
N ASN A 160 -5.57 11.03 4.73
CA ASN A 160 -6.39 10.69 3.57
C ASN A 160 -7.21 9.41 3.79
N ALA A 161 -6.68 8.45 4.55
CA ALA A 161 -7.42 7.24 4.92
C ALA A 161 -8.67 7.54 5.77
N PHE A 162 -8.65 8.57 6.62
CA PHE A 162 -9.82 8.99 7.39
C PHE A 162 -10.88 9.68 6.54
N ILE A 163 -10.51 10.30 5.42
CA ILE A 163 -11.48 10.83 4.43
C ILE A 163 -12.20 9.65 3.78
N THR A 164 -11.47 8.62 3.35
CA THR A 164 -12.04 7.39 2.78
C THR A 164 -12.93 6.66 3.80
N ALA A 165 -12.50 6.58 5.07
CA ALA A 165 -13.25 5.95 6.16
C ALA A 165 -14.62 6.56 6.40
N GLN A 166 -14.80 7.84 6.08
CA GLN A 166 -16.08 8.55 6.14
C GLN A 166 -16.93 8.38 4.87
N GLY A 167 -16.45 7.64 3.85
CA GLY A 167 -17.16 7.44 2.59
C GLY A 167 -16.88 8.50 1.50
N PHE A 168 -15.89 9.38 1.68
CA PHE A 168 -15.53 10.42 0.71
C PHE A 168 -14.40 9.99 -0.24
N SER A 169 -14.49 8.79 -0.85
CA SER A 169 -13.44 8.25 -1.71
C SER A 169 -13.07 9.17 -2.89
N THR A 170 -14.02 9.91 -3.46
CA THR A 170 -13.73 10.88 -4.53
C THR A 170 -12.84 12.02 -4.02
N THR A 171 -13.09 12.53 -2.81
CA THR A 171 -12.22 13.57 -2.20
C THR A 171 -10.84 13.02 -1.90
N SER A 172 -10.76 11.77 -1.43
CA SER A 172 -9.51 11.05 -1.22
C SER A 172 -8.73 10.86 -2.52
N MET A 173 -9.39 10.48 -3.61
CA MET A 173 -8.79 10.39 -4.94
C MET A 173 -8.25 11.75 -5.41
N LEU A 174 -9.02 12.82 -5.23
CA LEU A 174 -8.59 14.17 -5.60
C LEU A 174 -7.32 14.60 -4.86
N THR A 175 -7.13 14.20 -3.60
CA THR A 175 -5.89 14.44 -2.85
C THR A 175 -4.67 13.87 -3.60
N VAL A 176 -4.77 12.62 -4.02
CA VAL A 176 -3.70 11.93 -4.76
C VAL A 176 -3.49 12.56 -6.14
N THR A 177 -4.59 12.86 -6.84
CA THR A 177 -4.54 13.44 -8.19
C THR A 177 -3.91 14.85 -8.19
N ILE A 178 -4.26 15.70 -7.21
CA ILE A 178 -3.67 17.04 -7.05
C ILE A 178 -2.16 16.92 -6.80
N GLY A 179 -1.75 16.05 -5.87
CA GLY A 179 -0.33 15.82 -5.60
C GLY A 179 0.44 15.33 -6.82
N ALA A 180 -0.10 14.32 -7.52
CA ALA A 180 0.51 13.76 -8.72
C ALA A 180 0.61 14.79 -9.86
N ALA A 181 -0.46 15.53 -10.13
CA ALA A 181 -0.47 16.54 -11.18
C ALA A 181 0.54 17.66 -10.90
N LEU A 182 0.61 18.13 -9.66
CA LEU A 182 1.61 19.13 -9.25
C LEU A 182 3.03 18.59 -9.39
N ASN A 183 3.28 17.36 -8.97
CA ASN A 183 4.61 16.75 -9.06
C ASN A 183 5.06 16.65 -10.52
N ILE A 184 4.22 16.14 -11.42
CA ILE A 184 4.50 16.04 -12.87
C ILE A 184 4.85 17.40 -13.48
N VAL A 185 4.25 18.49 -13.00
CA VAL A 185 4.53 19.86 -13.50
C VAL A 185 5.76 20.46 -12.84
N LEU A 186 5.95 20.26 -11.53
CA LEU A 186 7.05 20.85 -10.77
C LEU A 186 8.38 20.15 -11.02
N ASP A 187 8.38 18.84 -11.29
CA ASP A 187 9.60 18.09 -11.58
C ASP A 187 10.40 18.70 -12.73
N PRO A 188 9.88 18.84 -13.97
CA PRO A 188 10.65 19.43 -15.05
C PRO A 188 11.01 20.89 -14.79
N LEU A 189 10.17 21.65 -14.09
CA LEU A 189 10.45 23.03 -13.74
C LEU A 189 11.68 23.16 -12.83
N PHE A 190 11.72 22.38 -11.75
CA PHE A 190 12.85 22.45 -10.81
C PHE A 190 14.09 21.72 -11.31
N MET A 191 13.90 20.56 -11.95
CA MET A 191 15.03 19.74 -12.41
C MET A 191 15.76 20.37 -13.60
N PHE A 192 15.01 20.86 -14.61
CA PHE A 192 15.59 21.30 -15.89
C PHE A 192 15.61 22.83 -16.03
N VAL A 193 14.48 23.53 -15.74
CA VAL A 193 14.43 24.98 -15.93
C VAL A 193 15.27 25.71 -14.88
N PHE A 194 15.14 25.31 -13.61
CA PHE A 194 15.97 25.89 -12.52
C PHE A 194 17.32 25.17 -12.34
N GLY A 195 17.58 24.09 -13.08
CA GLY A 195 18.84 23.36 -13.07
C GLY A 195 19.18 22.67 -11.75
N MET A 196 18.18 22.40 -10.90
CA MET A 196 18.39 21.81 -9.56
C MET A 196 18.65 20.30 -9.61
N GLY A 197 18.45 19.63 -10.75
CA GLY A 197 18.68 18.19 -10.89
C GLY A 197 17.91 17.37 -9.86
N VAL A 198 18.59 16.44 -9.18
CA VAL A 198 17.99 15.54 -8.18
C VAL A 198 17.36 16.29 -7.00
N ARG A 199 17.94 17.41 -6.58
CA ARG A 199 17.36 18.27 -5.53
C ARG A 199 16.01 18.83 -5.95
N GLY A 200 15.88 19.14 -7.25
CA GLY A 200 14.63 19.63 -7.85
C GLY A 200 13.51 18.60 -7.76
N ALA A 201 13.79 17.33 -8.08
CA ALA A 201 12.85 16.23 -7.95
C ALA A 201 12.36 16.04 -6.49
N ALA A 202 13.29 16.04 -5.52
CA ALA A 202 12.94 15.95 -4.11
C ALA A 202 12.06 17.11 -3.65
N LEU A 203 12.41 18.34 -4.06
CA LEU A 203 11.66 19.56 -3.70
C LEU A 203 10.26 19.55 -4.33
N ALA A 204 10.13 19.17 -5.60
CA ALA A 204 8.83 19.03 -6.27
C ALA A 204 7.93 18.03 -5.55
N THR A 205 8.49 16.88 -5.16
CA THR A 205 7.76 15.85 -4.38
C THR A 205 7.26 16.42 -3.06
N ILE A 206 8.10 17.11 -2.29
CA ILE A 206 7.70 17.68 -1.00
C ILE A 206 6.62 18.74 -1.15
N LEU A 207 6.78 19.66 -2.10
CA LEU A 207 5.80 20.72 -2.34
C LEU A 207 4.45 20.14 -2.78
N SER A 208 4.45 19.13 -3.63
CA SER A 208 3.25 18.42 -4.04
C SER A 208 2.57 17.72 -2.86
N GLN A 209 3.35 17.10 -1.97
CA GLN A 209 2.83 16.50 -0.74
C GLN A 209 2.34 17.56 0.26
N ALA A 210 2.97 18.72 0.33
CA ALA A 210 2.51 19.82 1.18
C ALA A 210 1.15 20.36 0.74
N VAL A 211 0.92 20.51 -0.58
CA VAL A 211 -0.40 20.90 -1.12
C VAL A 211 -1.44 19.82 -0.87
N SER A 212 -1.10 18.54 -1.08
CA SER A 212 -1.98 17.42 -0.75
C SER A 212 -2.33 17.40 0.75
N CYS A 213 -1.35 17.61 1.62
CA CYS A 213 -1.54 17.72 3.07
C CYS A 213 -2.49 18.87 3.44
N ALA A 214 -2.24 20.06 2.87
CA ALA A 214 -3.11 21.23 3.09
C ALA A 214 -4.56 20.95 2.65
N TRP A 215 -4.75 20.28 1.52
CA TRP A 215 -6.06 19.86 1.02
C TRP A 215 -6.77 18.93 2.01
N VAL A 216 -6.08 17.87 2.48
CA VAL A 216 -6.62 16.89 3.44
C VAL A 216 -7.00 17.56 4.75
N VAL A 217 -6.08 18.36 5.32
CA VAL A 217 -6.33 19.07 6.60
C VAL A 217 -7.49 20.05 6.44
N ARG A 218 -7.51 20.85 5.36
CA ARG A 218 -8.62 21.76 5.07
C ARG A 218 -9.98 21.03 4.99
N PHE A 219 -10.01 19.87 4.32
CA PHE A 219 -11.24 19.07 4.23
C PHE A 219 -11.67 18.57 5.60
N LEU A 220 -10.77 17.96 6.39
CA LEU A 220 -11.09 17.42 7.72
C LEU A 220 -11.47 18.52 8.74
N CYS A 221 -11.00 19.75 8.56
CA CYS A 221 -11.41 20.89 9.39
C CYS A 221 -12.72 21.54 8.91
N SER A 222 -13.19 21.24 7.70
CA SER A 222 -14.35 21.88 7.08
C SER A 222 -15.68 21.29 7.57
N GLU A 223 -16.77 22.02 7.28
CA GLU A 223 -18.14 21.56 7.53
C GLU A 223 -18.61 20.43 6.59
N LYS A 224 -17.85 20.15 5.54
CA LYS A 224 -18.13 19.08 4.57
C LYS A 224 -17.76 17.70 5.13
N SER A 225 -16.80 17.65 6.07
CA SER A 225 -16.41 16.42 6.76
C SER A 225 -17.45 16.04 7.81
N THR A 226 -17.81 14.76 7.85
CA THR A 226 -18.73 14.22 8.87
C THR A 226 -18.07 14.25 10.25
N LEU A 227 -16.79 13.88 10.31
CA LEU A 227 -15.96 13.93 11.51
C LEU A 227 -14.89 15.00 11.32
N ARG A 228 -14.78 15.90 12.28
CA ARG A 228 -13.86 17.04 12.17
C ARG A 228 -12.58 16.82 12.95
N LEU A 229 -11.47 17.21 12.35
CA LEU A 229 -10.22 17.35 13.07
C LEU A 229 -10.28 18.61 13.93
N ARG A 230 -10.27 18.42 15.26
CA ARG A 230 -10.35 19.51 16.23
C ARG A 230 -9.07 19.56 17.05
N VAL A 231 -8.54 20.76 17.27
CA VAL A 231 -7.31 20.98 18.06
C VAL A 231 -7.40 20.37 19.46
N LYS A 232 -8.57 20.43 20.10
CA LYS A 232 -8.80 19.83 21.42
C LYS A 232 -8.61 18.31 21.48
N ASN A 233 -8.69 17.63 20.33
CA ASN A 233 -8.56 16.19 20.19
C ASN A 233 -7.14 15.74 19.82
N LEU A 234 -6.18 16.66 19.64
CA LEU A 234 -4.79 16.35 19.31
C LEU A 234 -3.98 15.75 20.49
N LEU A 235 -4.56 15.70 21.67
CA LEU A 235 -3.90 15.07 22.82
C LEU A 235 -3.84 13.54 22.63
N PRO A 236 -2.68 12.92 22.85
CA PRO A 236 -2.51 11.47 22.69
C PRO A 236 -3.32 10.72 23.75
N ASP A 237 -4.21 9.84 23.29
CA ASP A 237 -4.93 8.89 24.13
C ASP A 237 -4.47 7.47 23.80
N MET A 238 -3.59 6.91 24.65
CA MET A 238 -3.00 5.59 24.43
C MET A 238 -4.05 4.47 24.41
N LYS A 239 -5.18 4.64 25.11
CA LYS A 239 -6.27 3.63 25.10
C LYS A 239 -6.95 3.56 23.73
N LEU A 240 -7.01 4.67 23.02
CA LEU A 240 -7.53 4.74 21.65
C LEU A 240 -6.46 4.38 20.62
N LEU A 241 -5.20 4.76 20.85
CA LEU A 241 -4.09 4.59 19.91
C LEU A 241 -3.66 3.12 19.80
N LEU A 242 -3.42 2.43 20.91
CA LEU A 242 -2.89 1.05 20.90
C LEU A 242 -3.70 0.08 20.05
N PRO A 243 -5.05 0.05 20.12
CA PRO A 243 -5.85 -0.78 19.23
C PRO A 243 -5.75 -0.37 17.75
N CYS A 244 -5.51 0.91 17.43
CA CYS A 244 -5.29 1.37 16.06
C CYS A 244 -3.92 0.86 15.57
N LEU A 245 -2.86 1.03 16.36
CA LEU A 245 -1.53 0.53 16.00
C LEU A 245 -1.52 -1.00 15.85
N ALA A 246 -2.20 -1.71 16.75
CA ALA A 246 -2.30 -3.18 16.67
C ALA A 246 -2.94 -3.62 15.33
N LEU A 247 -3.95 -2.91 14.85
CA LEU A 247 -4.61 -3.22 13.58
C LEU A 247 -3.75 -2.81 12.38
N GLY A 248 -3.08 -1.66 12.46
CA GLY A 248 -2.18 -1.14 11.43
C GLY A 248 -0.86 -1.91 11.33
N LEU A 249 -0.51 -2.73 12.33
CA LEU A 249 0.71 -3.53 12.29
C LEU A 249 0.72 -4.55 11.14
N SER A 250 -0.44 -5.07 10.73
CA SER A 250 -0.54 -5.98 9.58
C SER A 250 -0.08 -5.33 8.27
N PRO A 251 -0.67 -4.22 7.79
CA PRO A 251 -0.19 -3.55 6.57
C PRO A 251 1.22 -2.97 6.71
N PHE A 252 1.64 -2.54 7.90
CA PHE A 252 3.00 -2.12 8.18
C PHE A 252 4.00 -3.25 7.92
N LEU A 253 3.77 -4.42 8.51
CA LEU A 253 4.61 -5.60 8.32
C LEU A 253 4.60 -6.07 6.86
N MET A 254 3.46 -5.99 6.17
CA MET A 254 3.38 -6.32 4.74
C MET A 254 4.31 -5.44 3.90
N GLN A 255 4.39 -4.14 4.16
CA GLN A 255 5.26 -3.22 3.42
C GLN A 255 6.75 -3.45 3.73
N ILE A 256 7.11 -3.65 4.99
CA ILE A 256 8.52 -3.91 5.38
C ILE A 256 9.01 -5.25 4.82
N THR A 257 8.18 -6.29 4.90
CA THR A 257 8.57 -7.62 4.44
C THR A 257 8.67 -7.71 2.92
N GLU A 258 8.08 -6.79 2.15
CA GLU A 258 8.27 -6.68 0.70
C GLU A 258 9.74 -6.52 0.33
N ASN A 259 10.45 -5.64 1.02
CA ASN A 259 11.88 -5.42 0.80
C ASN A 259 12.71 -6.68 1.13
N LEU A 260 12.35 -7.40 2.21
CA LEU A 260 13.03 -8.65 2.58
C LEU A 260 12.84 -9.74 1.53
N VAL A 261 11.64 -9.84 0.98
CA VAL A 261 11.33 -10.78 -0.11
C VAL A 261 12.14 -10.42 -1.37
N ALA A 262 12.18 -9.15 -1.76
CA ALA A 262 12.94 -8.70 -2.93
C ALA A 262 14.44 -9.02 -2.79
N VAL A 263 15.03 -8.74 -1.62
CA VAL A 263 16.44 -9.10 -1.34
C VAL A 263 16.63 -10.62 -1.41
N SER A 264 15.72 -11.40 -0.84
CA SER A 264 15.81 -12.87 -0.84
C SER A 264 15.77 -13.44 -2.26
N PHE A 265 14.90 -12.92 -3.13
CA PHE A 265 14.87 -13.29 -4.54
C PHE A 265 16.16 -12.91 -5.26
N ASN A 266 16.59 -11.66 -5.14
CA ASN A 266 17.77 -11.16 -5.85
C ASN A 266 19.04 -11.94 -5.46
N VAL A 267 19.30 -12.11 -4.16
CA VAL A 267 20.49 -12.84 -3.69
C VAL A 267 20.45 -14.30 -4.12
N THR A 268 19.30 -14.94 -4.05
CA THR A 268 19.18 -16.36 -4.39
C THR A 268 19.26 -16.56 -5.90
N LEU A 269 18.58 -15.74 -6.71
CA LEU A 269 18.62 -15.84 -8.16
C LEU A 269 20.01 -15.50 -8.72
N LEU A 270 20.67 -14.47 -8.19
CA LEU A 270 22.04 -14.13 -8.60
C LEU A 270 22.98 -15.32 -8.40
N ARG A 271 22.84 -16.00 -7.26
CA ARG A 271 23.70 -17.16 -6.93
C ARG A 271 23.47 -18.38 -7.81
N PHE A 272 22.21 -18.66 -8.19
CA PHE A 272 21.84 -19.92 -8.85
C PHE A 272 21.50 -19.78 -10.34
N ALA A 273 21.20 -18.57 -10.82
CA ALA A 273 20.65 -18.36 -12.16
C ALA A 273 21.21 -17.12 -12.89
N GLY A 274 22.05 -16.31 -12.22
CA GLY A 274 22.73 -15.16 -12.82
C GLY A 274 21.86 -13.93 -13.02
N ASP A 275 22.41 -12.93 -13.71
CA ASP A 275 21.83 -11.58 -13.85
C ASP A 275 20.53 -11.56 -14.65
N THR A 276 20.39 -12.39 -15.67
CA THR A 276 19.17 -12.50 -16.48
C THR A 276 17.95 -12.87 -15.60
N ALA A 277 18.14 -13.75 -14.62
CA ALA A 277 17.08 -14.15 -13.70
C ALA A 277 16.70 -13.02 -12.72
N VAL A 278 17.67 -12.19 -12.29
CA VAL A 278 17.43 -11.01 -11.47
C VAL A 278 16.68 -9.93 -12.28
N GLY A 279 17.03 -9.76 -13.57
CA GLY A 279 16.28 -8.90 -14.48
C GLY A 279 14.83 -9.38 -14.64
N ALA A 280 14.63 -10.67 -14.83
CA ALA A 280 13.31 -11.27 -14.97
C ALA A 280 12.44 -11.06 -13.70
N VAL A 281 12.98 -11.32 -12.48
CA VAL A 281 12.21 -11.14 -11.24
C VAL A 281 11.76 -9.70 -11.04
N THR A 282 12.53 -8.73 -11.51
CA THR A 282 12.14 -7.31 -11.45
C THR A 282 10.87 -7.04 -12.27
N VAL A 283 10.77 -7.63 -13.47
CA VAL A 283 9.56 -7.53 -14.30
C VAL A 283 8.38 -8.26 -13.64
N LEU A 284 8.62 -9.45 -13.10
CA LEU A 284 7.58 -10.26 -12.44
C LEU A 284 7.00 -9.55 -11.20
N THR A 285 7.85 -9.04 -10.32
CA THR A 285 7.43 -8.31 -9.12
C THR A 285 6.71 -7.01 -9.46
N THR A 286 7.15 -6.30 -10.51
CA THR A 286 6.45 -5.10 -10.99
C THR A 286 5.05 -5.45 -11.52
N THR A 287 4.92 -6.53 -12.30
CA THR A 287 3.63 -7.01 -12.79
C THR A 287 2.69 -7.39 -11.64
N MET A 288 3.22 -8.11 -10.63
CA MET A 288 2.46 -8.47 -9.42
C MET A 288 2.04 -7.23 -8.63
N SER A 289 2.91 -6.22 -8.52
CA SER A 289 2.59 -4.95 -7.85
C SER A 289 1.44 -4.21 -8.51
N LEU A 290 1.34 -4.20 -9.84
CA LEU A 290 0.21 -3.62 -10.57
C LEU A 290 -1.10 -4.35 -10.26
N CYS A 291 -1.08 -5.69 -10.21
CA CYS A 291 -2.22 -6.49 -9.76
C CYS A 291 -2.65 -6.12 -8.35
N MET A 292 -1.68 -6.01 -7.43
CA MET A 292 -1.94 -5.65 -6.03
C MET A 292 -2.57 -4.26 -5.89
N GLN A 293 -2.15 -3.27 -6.67
CA GLN A 293 -2.73 -1.93 -6.64
C GLN A 293 -4.22 -1.93 -7.03
N LEU A 294 -4.59 -2.73 -8.04
CA LEU A 294 -5.99 -2.92 -8.41
C LEU A 294 -6.80 -3.50 -7.24
N LEU A 295 -6.31 -4.59 -6.64
CA LEU A 295 -6.97 -5.26 -5.52
C LEU A 295 -7.06 -4.35 -4.27
N HIS A 296 -6.01 -3.56 -4.00
CA HIS A 296 -6.02 -2.58 -2.91
C HIS A 296 -7.06 -1.48 -3.13
N GLY A 297 -7.25 -1.01 -4.37
CA GLY A 297 -8.32 -0.05 -4.68
C GLY A 297 -9.72 -0.62 -4.38
N LEU A 298 -9.98 -1.89 -4.73
CA LEU A 298 -11.23 -2.57 -4.41
C LEU A 298 -11.45 -2.68 -2.89
N THR A 299 -10.41 -3.08 -2.14
CA THR A 299 -10.51 -3.23 -0.68
C THR A 299 -10.69 -1.90 0.04
N GLN A 300 -10.05 -0.82 -0.42
CA GLN A 300 -10.25 0.53 0.10
C GLN A 300 -11.69 1.02 -0.09
N GLY A 301 -12.34 0.63 -1.18
CA GLY A 301 -13.76 0.93 -1.40
C GLY A 301 -14.70 0.16 -0.47
N ALA A 302 -14.39 -1.11 -0.19
CA ALA A 302 -15.20 -1.98 0.67
C ALA A 302 -15.05 -1.65 2.17
N GLN A 303 -13.84 -1.27 2.61
CA GLN A 303 -13.47 -1.11 4.01
C GLN A 303 -14.41 -0.20 4.80
N PRO A 304 -14.75 1.03 4.36
CA PRO A 304 -15.64 1.90 5.12
C PRO A 304 -17.05 1.33 5.24
N ILE A 305 -17.55 0.64 4.21
CA ILE A 305 -18.89 0.01 4.24
C ILE A 305 -18.90 -1.12 5.27
N MET A 306 -17.91 -2.01 5.22
CA MET A 306 -17.80 -3.15 6.13
C MET A 306 -17.64 -2.70 7.58
N SER A 307 -16.69 -1.79 7.83
CA SER A 307 -16.38 -1.32 9.19
C SER A 307 -17.55 -0.55 9.81
N PHE A 308 -18.20 0.32 9.05
CA PHE A 308 -19.37 1.07 9.51
C PHE A 308 -20.51 0.11 9.88
N ASN A 309 -20.91 -0.78 8.97
CA ASN A 309 -22.04 -1.69 9.19
C ASN A 309 -21.74 -2.73 10.28
N TYR A 310 -20.47 -3.14 10.44
CA TYR A 310 -20.06 -3.96 11.56
C TYR A 310 -20.23 -3.22 12.91
N GLY A 311 -19.84 -1.94 12.95
CA GLY A 311 -20.06 -1.10 14.13
C GLY A 311 -21.54 -0.84 14.43
N ALA A 312 -22.38 -0.75 13.39
CA ALA A 312 -23.83 -0.54 13.49
C ALA A 312 -24.62 -1.82 13.79
N GLY A 313 -23.95 -2.99 13.95
CA GLY A 313 -24.63 -4.26 14.19
C GLY A 313 -25.32 -4.87 12.96
N ASN A 314 -25.08 -4.34 11.76
CA ASN A 314 -25.74 -4.82 10.54
C ASN A 314 -24.89 -5.89 9.83
N GLY A 315 -24.91 -7.11 10.35
CA GLY A 315 -24.16 -8.24 9.81
C GLY A 315 -24.57 -8.63 8.39
N GLN A 316 -25.83 -8.41 8.01
CA GLN A 316 -26.31 -8.71 6.66
C GLN A 316 -25.58 -7.84 5.62
N ARG A 317 -25.47 -6.51 5.84
CA ARG A 317 -24.76 -5.63 4.93
C ARG A 317 -23.26 -5.90 4.89
N VAL A 318 -22.67 -6.35 6.00
CA VAL A 318 -21.26 -6.80 6.04
C VAL A 318 -21.08 -8.01 5.13
N ARG A 319 -21.97 -9.01 5.18
CA ARG A 319 -21.92 -10.20 4.34
C ARG A 319 -22.11 -9.85 2.85
N GLU A 320 -23.05 -8.97 2.54
CA GLU A 320 -23.28 -8.49 1.17
C GLU A 320 -22.06 -7.75 0.61
N THR A 321 -21.48 -6.85 1.39
CA THR A 321 -20.25 -6.12 0.99
C THR A 321 -19.09 -7.07 0.75
N PHE A 322 -18.89 -8.04 1.66
CA PHE A 322 -17.86 -9.06 1.49
C PHE A 322 -18.07 -9.88 0.22
N ARG A 323 -19.29 -10.30 -0.07
CA ARG A 323 -19.59 -11.08 -1.30
C ARG A 323 -19.20 -10.31 -2.55
N ILE A 324 -19.54 -9.02 -2.63
CA ILE A 324 -19.19 -8.17 -3.77
C ILE A 324 -17.69 -8.00 -3.86
N LEU A 325 -17.01 -7.69 -2.73
CA LEU A 325 -15.55 -7.56 -2.67
C LEU A 325 -14.86 -8.84 -3.11
N PHE A 326 -15.29 -10.00 -2.60
CA PHE A 326 -14.71 -11.31 -2.89
C PHE A 326 -14.80 -11.62 -4.40
N ILE A 327 -15.97 -11.46 -4.99
CA ILE A 327 -16.18 -11.68 -6.43
C ILE A 327 -15.32 -10.70 -7.25
N SER A 328 -15.31 -9.42 -6.87
CA SER A 328 -14.54 -8.40 -7.60
C SER A 328 -13.03 -8.64 -7.51
N CYS A 329 -12.51 -9.00 -6.34
CA CYS A 329 -11.08 -9.31 -6.18
C CYS A 329 -10.70 -10.59 -6.91
N LEU A 330 -11.52 -11.64 -6.83
CA LEU A 330 -11.27 -12.88 -7.55
C LEU A 330 -11.32 -12.67 -9.07
N THR A 331 -12.32 -11.95 -9.57
CA THR A 331 -12.40 -11.61 -11.00
C THR A 331 -11.19 -10.78 -11.44
N GLY A 332 -10.81 -9.75 -10.69
CA GLY A 332 -9.65 -8.91 -10.99
C GLY A 332 -8.34 -9.70 -11.03
N SER A 333 -8.08 -10.55 -10.04
CA SER A 333 -6.88 -11.40 -10.02
C SER A 333 -6.88 -12.44 -11.13
N MET A 334 -8.02 -13.07 -11.44
CA MET A 334 -8.17 -14.01 -12.55
C MET A 334 -7.94 -13.37 -13.92
N LEU A 335 -8.41 -12.14 -14.14
CA LEU A 335 -8.16 -11.41 -15.38
C LEU A 335 -6.68 -11.13 -15.59
N VAL A 336 -5.99 -10.64 -14.55
CA VAL A 336 -4.53 -10.40 -14.62
C VAL A 336 -3.78 -11.72 -14.82
N TRP A 337 -4.15 -12.76 -14.08
CA TRP A 337 -3.59 -14.10 -14.25
C TRP A 337 -3.75 -14.62 -15.67
N ALA A 338 -4.96 -14.56 -16.23
CA ALA A 338 -5.25 -15.00 -17.59
C ALA A 338 -4.43 -14.23 -18.63
N MET A 339 -4.25 -12.92 -18.45
CA MET A 339 -3.39 -12.09 -19.31
C MET A 339 -1.94 -12.54 -19.24
N CYS A 340 -1.38 -12.74 -18.04
CA CYS A 340 0.01 -13.18 -17.85
C CYS A 340 0.24 -14.61 -18.36
N MET A 341 -0.73 -15.52 -18.19
CA MET A 341 -0.62 -16.91 -18.66
C MET A 341 -0.77 -17.03 -20.18
N ARG A 342 -1.68 -16.23 -20.78
CA ARG A 342 -1.99 -16.32 -22.23
C ARG A 342 -1.01 -15.54 -23.09
N PHE A 343 -0.51 -14.41 -22.60
CA PHE A 343 0.34 -13.48 -23.33
C PHE A 343 1.61 -13.08 -22.57
N PRO A 344 2.38 -14.04 -21.98
CA PRO A 344 3.52 -13.70 -21.13
C PRO A 344 4.62 -12.96 -21.89
N GLY A 345 4.84 -13.29 -23.18
CA GLY A 345 5.83 -12.61 -24.02
C GLY A 345 5.43 -11.16 -24.33
N ALA A 346 4.14 -10.86 -24.54
CA ALA A 346 3.69 -9.50 -24.75
C ALA A 346 3.85 -8.66 -23.46
N VAL A 347 3.52 -9.24 -22.30
CA VAL A 347 3.73 -8.57 -21.00
C VAL A 347 5.23 -8.31 -20.76
N ALA A 348 6.09 -9.30 -20.96
CA ALA A 348 7.54 -9.13 -20.81
C ALA A 348 8.11 -8.08 -21.77
N GLY A 349 7.67 -8.11 -23.05
CA GLY A 349 8.10 -7.14 -24.07
C GLY A 349 7.69 -5.70 -23.81
N MET A 350 6.72 -5.44 -22.94
CA MET A 350 6.39 -4.07 -22.48
C MET A 350 7.49 -3.46 -21.60
N PHE A 351 8.30 -4.30 -20.94
CA PHE A 351 9.32 -3.86 -19.99
C PHE A 351 10.73 -3.85 -20.57
N THR A 352 11.02 -4.70 -21.58
CA THR A 352 12.36 -4.80 -22.16
C THR A 352 12.31 -5.09 -23.65
N PRO A 353 13.13 -4.39 -24.47
CA PRO A 353 13.31 -4.71 -25.87
C PRO A 353 14.27 -5.90 -26.11
N ASP A 354 15.01 -6.35 -25.08
CA ASP A 354 15.94 -7.48 -25.15
C ASP A 354 15.17 -8.79 -25.32
N ALA A 355 15.38 -9.46 -26.43
CA ALA A 355 14.68 -10.69 -26.80
C ALA A 355 15.03 -11.87 -25.87
N GLU A 356 16.27 -11.95 -25.38
CA GLU A 356 16.72 -13.01 -24.48
C GLU A 356 16.06 -12.84 -23.11
N LEU A 357 16.16 -11.65 -22.52
CA LEU A 357 15.52 -11.33 -21.24
C LEU A 357 13.98 -11.45 -21.32
N SER A 358 13.37 -11.01 -22.43
CA SER A 358 11.93 -11.11 -22.66
C SER A 358 11.46 -12.57 -22.72
N SER A 359 12.20 -13.43 -23.43
CA SER A 359 11.90 -14.87 -23.53
C SER A 359 12.05 -15.57 -22.18
N TYR A 360 13.14 -15.28 -21.46
CA TYR A 360 13.38 -15.82 -20.12
C TYR A 360 12.29 -15.37 -19.13
N THR A 361 11.94 -14.09 -19.17
CA THR A 361 10.88 -13.53 -18.34
C THR A 361 9.51 -14.15 -18.63
N ALA A 362 9.20 -14.39 -19.91
CA ALA A 362 7.95 -15.06 -20.31
C ALA A 362 7.87 -16.51 -19.78
N TRP A 363 8.98 -17.23 -19.78
CA TRP A 363 9.06 -18.55 -19.16
C TRP A 363 8.89 -18.47 -17.63
N ALA A 364 9.63 -17.59 -16.97
CA ALA A 364 9.56 -17.38 -15.53
C ALA A 364 8.18 -16.89 -15.06
N MET A 365 7.50 -16.06 -15.87
CA MET A 365 6.17 -15.54 -15.58
C MET A 365 5.11 -16.64 -15.45
N ARG A 366 5.16 -17.65 -16.31
CA ARG A 366 4.24 -18.79 -16.23
C ARG A 366 4.38 -19.57 -14.92
N ILE A 367 5.58 -19.58 -14.35
CA ILE A 367 5.85 -20.27 -13.08
C ILE A 367 5.46 -19.38 -11.92
N TYR A 368 6.02 -18.17 -11.88
CA TYR A 368 5.85 -17.21 -10.78
C TYR A 368 4.40 -16.82 -10.56
N MET A 369 3.66 -16.54 -11.64
CA MET A 369 2.26 -16.10 -11.59
C MET A 369 1.25 -17.26 -11.56
N ALA A 370 1.69 -18.53 -11.46
CA ALA A 370 0.79 -19.69 -11.59
C ALA A 370 -0.39 -19.66 -10.60
N ALA A 371 -0.20 -19.20 -9.37
CA ALA A 371 -1.24 -19.10 -8.34
C ALA A 371 -1.86 -17.70 -8.21
N SER A 372 -1.40 -16.70 -8.96
CA SER A 372 -1.87 -15.31 -8.78
C SER A 372 -3.36 -15.13 -9.06
N GLY A 373 -3.98 -16.02 -9.85
CA GLY A 373 -5.41 -16.00 -10.12
C GLY A 373 -6.28 -16.16 -8.87
N ILE A 374 -5.85 -16.99 -7.91
CA ILE A 374 -6.58 -17.20 -6.65
C ILE A 374 -6.20 -16.19 -5.56
N PHE A 375 -5.20 -15.33 -5.82
CA PHE A 375 -4.69 -14.39 -4.83
C PHE A 375 -5.72 -13.34 -4.37
N GLY A 376 -6.69 -13.02 -5.24
CA GLY A 376 -7.83 -12.17 -4.88
C GLY A 376 -8.62 -12.66 -3.67
N ILE A 377 -8.67 -13.98 -3.44
CA ILE A 377 -9.31 -14.60 -2.25
C ILE A 377 -8.57 -14.15 -0.97
N GLN A 378 -7.23 -14.25 -0.99
CA GLN A 378 -6.43 -13.86 0.17
C GLN A 378 -6.63 -12.38 0.51
N ILE A 379 -6.52 -11.50 -0.48
CA ILE A 379 -6.66 -10.06 -0.27
C ILE A 379 -8.04 -9.71 0.26
N ALA A 380 -9.11 -10.25 -0.34
CA ALA A 380 -10.47 -10.00 0.12
C ALA A 380 -10.69 -10.46 1.57
N CYS A 381 -10.24 -11.66 1.93
CA CYS A 381 -10.40 -12.21 3.28
C CYS A 381 -9.53 -11.48 4.32
N GLN A 382 -8.25 -11.23 4.02
CA GLN A 382 -7.31 -10.58 4.94
C GLN A 382 -7.72 -9.13 5.22
N GLN A 383 -8.07 -8.37 4.18
CA GLN A 383 -8.50 -6.97 4.36
C GLN A 383 -9.87 -6.88 5.06
N SER A 384 -10.72 -7.89 4.91
CA SER A 384 -11.95 -7.98 5.67
C SER A 384 -11.68 -8.20 7.16
N PHE A 385 -10.68 -8.99 7.55
CA PHE A 385 -10.27 -9.09 8.96
C PHE A 385 -9.80 -7.75 9.52
N VAL A 386 -9.06 -6.96 8.73
CA VAL A 386 -8.66 -5.60 9.12
C VAL A 386 -9.91 -4.72 9.28
N ALA A 387 -10.82 -4.74 8.31
CA ALA A 387 -12.07 -3.98 8.34
C ALA A 387 -12.96 -4.32 9.54
N LEU A 388 -12.92 -5.57 10.02
CA LEU A 388 -13.67 -6.07 11.17
C LEU A 388 -12.88 -5.98 12.50
N GLY A 389 -11.72 -5.33 12.52
CA GLY A 389 -10.95 -5.10 13.74
C GLY A 389 -10.19 -6.32 14.28
N GLN A 390 -9.98 -7.37 13.49
CA GLN A 390 -9.35 -8.62 13.89
C GLN A 390 -7.82 -8.56 13.78
N ALA A 391 -7.17 -7.71 14.59
CA ALA A 391 -5.74 -7.40 14.49
C ALA A 391 -4.84 -8.66 14.56
N LYS A 392 -5.06 -9.55 15.54
CA LYS A 392 -4.21 -10.74 15.73
C LYS A 392 -4.21 -11.66 14.51
N VAL A 393 -5.37 -11.86 13.90
CA VAL A 393 -5.52 -12.71 12.71
C VAL A 393 -4.86 -12.03 11.51
N ALA A 394 -5.09 -10.72 11.32
CA ALA A 394 -4.52 -9.96 10.23
C ALA A 394 -2.98 -9.96 10.26
N ILE A 395 -2.37 -9.80 11.45
CA ILE A 395 -0.91 -9.86 11.64
C ILE A 395 -0.38 -11.25 11.30
N PHE A 396 -1.02 -12.30 11.82
CA PHE A 396 -0.61 -13.68 11.54
C PHE A 396 -0.62 -13.98 10.05
N LEU A 397 -1.69 -13.60 9.34
CA LEU A 397 -1.81 -13.82 7.89
C LEU A 397 -0.79 -12.99 7.08
N ALA A 398 -0.46 -11.77 7.54
CA ALA A 398 0.56 -10.95 6.90
C ALA A 398 1.95 -11.60 6.98
N LEU A 399 2.31 -12.15 8.13
CA LEU A 399 3.60 -12.82 8.34
C LEU A 399 3.64 -14.21 7.72
N LEU A 400 2.50 -14.94 7.72
CA LEU A 400 2.41 -16.30 7.21
C LEU A 400 2.91 -16.39 5.77
N ARG A 401 2.37 -15.56 4.87
CA ARG A 401 2.70 -15.63 3.44
C ARG A 401 4.15 -15.30 3.17
N LYS A 402 4.64 -14.17 3.67
CA LYS A 402 5.95 -13.63 3.28
C LYS A 402 7.10 -14.18 4.13
N VAL A 403 6.95 -14.16 5.43
CA VAL A 403 8.04 -14.50 6.38
C VAL A 403 8.08 -16.00 6.66
N ILE A 404 6.92 -16.63 6.90
CA ILE A 404 6.86 -18.04 7.30
C ILE A 404 6.93 -18.98 6.09
N LEU A 405 6.31 -18.62 4.97
CA LEU A 405 6.26 -19.47 3.78
C LEU A 405 7.26 -19.04 2.71
N LEU A 406 7.12 -17.83 2.17
CA LEU A 406 7.83 -17.43 0.95
C LEU A 406 9.35 -17.33 1.13
N ILE A 407 9.83 -16.59 2.12
CA ILE A 407 11.29 -16.42 2.33
C ILE A 407 11.97 -17.77 2.57
N PRO A 408 11.49 -18.66 3.46
CA PRO A 408 12.08 -20.00 3.62
C PRO A 408 12.03 -20.83 2.34
N LEU A 409 10.94 -20.78 1.56
CA LEU A 409 10.85 -21.52 0.30
C LEU A 409 11.85 -21.01 -0.75
N ILE A 410 12.04 -19.70 -0.90
CA ILE A 410 13.05 -19.11 -1.79
C ILE A 410 14.45 -19.62 -1.44
N LEU A 411 14.79 -19.72 -0.16
CA LEU A 411 16.12 -20.10 0.31
C LEU A 411 16.34 -21.63 0.30
N LEU A 412 15.30 -22.42 0.56
CA LEU A 412 15.41 -23.88 0.77
C LEU A 412 15.17 -24.67 -0.53
N LEU A 413 14.14 -24.34 -1.33
CA LEU A 413 13.78 -25.14 -2.53
C LEU A 413 14.94 -25.36 -3.51
N PRO A 414 15.75 -24.36 -3.86
CA PRO A 414 16.87 -24.58 -4.78
C PRO A 414 17.98 -25.46 -4.19
N ARG A 415 18.06 -25.59 -2.85
CA ARG A 415 19.06 -26.39 -2.14
C ARG A 415 18.67 -27.85 -1.96
N LEU A 416 17.37 -28.16 -2.01
CA LEU A 416 16.85 -29.51 -1.79
C LEU A 416 17.14 -30.48 -2.97
N GLY A 417 17.56 -29.96 -4.12
CA GLY A 417 17.87 -30.76 -5.32
C GLY A 417 16.65 -31.48 -5.93
N ILE A 418 15.43 -31.12 -5.52
CA ILE A 418 14.18 -31.72 -6.03
C ILE A 418 13.98 -31.34 -7.51
N PHE A 419 14.38 -30.14 -7.87
CA PHE A 419 14.25 -29.62 -9.24
C PHE A 419 15.61 -29.57 -9.95
N LYS A 420 15.68 -30.06 -11.18
CA LYS A 420 16.89 -30.00 -12.01
C LYS A 420 17.34 -28.57 -12.29
N ASN A 421 16.42 -27.63 -12.36
CA ASN A 421 16.69 -26.21 -12.59
C ASN A 421 16.46 -25.42 -11.31
N ALA A 422 17.54 -24.88 -10.74
CA ALA A 422 17.49 -24.10 -9.51
C ALA A 422 16.66 -22.79 -9.66
N ALA A 423 16.73 -22.13 -10.84
CA ALA A 423 15.92 -20.96 -11.11
C ALA A 423 14.41 -21.29 -11.08
N PHE A 424 14.02 -22.43 -11.66
CA PHE A 424 12.64 -22.91 -11.57
C PHE A 424 12.21 -23.05 -10.10
N ALA A 425 13.05 -23.66 -9.26
CA ALA A 425 12.76 -23.86 -7.84
C ALA A 425 12.52 -22.53 -7.11
N VAL A 426 13.34 -21.50 -7.41
CA VAL A 426 13.19 -20.16 -6.81
C VAL A 426 11.89 -19.49 -7.26
N PHE A 427 11.57 -19.49 -8.55
CA PHE A 427 10.31 -18.90 -9.03
C PHE A 427 9.08 -19.70 -8.56
N PHE A 428 9.20 -21.02 -8.39
CA PHE A 428 8.13 -21.89 -7.93
C PHE A 428 7.81 -21.70 -6.44
N ALA A 429 8.71 -21.06 -5.67
CA ALA A 429 8.45 -20.71 -4.27
C ALA A 429 7.22 -19.79 -4.11
N GLU A 430 7.00 -18.84 -5.04
CA GLU A 430 5.88 -17.90 -5.00
C GLU A 430 4.50 -18.61 -5.11
N PRO A 431 4.21 -19.41 -6.15
CA PRO A 431 2.90 -20.06 -6.24
C PRO A 431 2.65 -21.08 -5.12
N VAL A 432 3.68 -21.72 -4.57
CA VAL A 432 3.54 -22.60 -3.41
C VAL A 432 3.14 -21.80 -2.17
N ALA A 433 3.87 -20.71 -1.88
CA ALA A 433 3.56 -19.83 -0.76
C ALA A 433 2.16 -19.21 -0.90
N ASP A 434 1.81 -18.74 -2.09
CA ASP A 434 0.50 -18.15 -2.38
C ASP A 434 -0.63 -19.15 -2.18
N THR A 435 -0.51 -20.36 -2.70
CA THR A 435 -1.54 -21.39 -2.56
C THR A 435 -1.77 -21.75 -1.10
N LEU A 436 -0.70 -22.00 -0.34
CA LEU A 436 -0.79 -22.31 1.10
C LEU A 436 -1.38 -21.14 1.88
N ALA A 437 -0.96 -19.92 1.58
CA ALA A 437 -1.47 -18.72 2.24
C ALA A 437 -2.96 -18.48 1.92
N VAL A 438 -3.38 -18.65 0.66
CA VAL A 438 -4.78 -18.54 0.23
C VAL A 438 -5.63 -19.57 0.94
N CYS A 439 -5.24 -20.86 0.94
CA CYS A 439 -5.97 -21.93 1.61
C CYS A 439 -6.12 -21.66 3.12
N THR A 440 -5.04 -21.28 3.79
CA THR A 440 -5.05 -20.96 5.22
C THR A 440 -5.93 -19.76 5.53
N THR A 441 -5.79 -18.67 4.73
CA THR A 441 -6.58 -17.45 4.91
C THR A 441 -8.06 -17.72 4.70
N ALA A 442 -8.42 -18.44 3.63
CA ALA A 442 -9.81 -18.80 3.33
C ALA A 442 -10.40 -19.68 4.44
N ALA A 443 -9.69 -20.73 4.87
CA ALA A 443 -10.15 -21.61 5.95
C ALA A 443 -10.40 -20.82 7.26
N MET A 444 -9.45 -19.96 7.66
CA MET A 444 -9.60 -19.12 8.86
C MET A 444 -10.73 -18.10 8.72
N PHE A 445 -10.94 -17.57 7.51
CA PHE A 445 -11.99 -16.58 7.28
C PHE A 445 -13.37 -17.21 7.34
N PHE A 446 -13.63 -18.24 6.56
CA PHE A 446 -14.96 -18.85 6.49
C PHE A 446 -15.40 -19.53 7.80
N THR A 447 -14.45 -20.03 8.62
CA THR A 447 -14.75 -20.57 9.94
C THR A 447 -15.11 -19.51 10.98
N ARG A 448 -14.63 -18.26 10.82
CA ARG A 448 -14.82 -17.17 11.81
C ARG A 448 -15.83 -16.12 11.36
N PHE A 449 -15.98 -15.89 10.06
CA PHE A 449 -16.76 -14.79 9.51
C PHE A 449 -18.23 -14.86 9.88
N GLY A 450 -18.83 -16.06 9.85
CA GLY A 450 -20.22 -16.26 10.27
C GLY A 450 -20.45 -15.88 11.73
N LYS A 451 -19.53 -16.26 12.61
CA LYS A 451 -19.59 -15.93 14.05
C LYS A 451 -19.40 -14.44 14.31
N LEU A 452 -18.48 -13.80 13.57
CA LEU A 452 -18.21 -12.35 13.69
C LEU A 452 -19.42 -11.52 13.26
N THR A 453 -20.07 -11.88 12.15
CA THR A 453 -21.23 -11.15 11.65
C THR A 453 -22.48 -11.40 12.52
N ALA A 454 -22.71 -12.60 13.03
CA ALA A 454 -23.79 -12.89 13.98
C ALA A 454 -23.56 -12.22 15.34
N GLY A 455 -22.31 -12.17 15.82
CA GLY A 455 -21.97 -11.46 17.05
C GLY A 455 -22.18 -9.96 16.98
N ALA A 456 -22.02 -9.37 15.79
CA ALA A 456 -22.32 -7.96 15.58
C ALA A 456 -23.83 -7.64 15.64
N GLU A 457 -24.69 -8.58 15.23
CA GLU A 457 -26.15 -8.44 15.29
C GLU A 457 -26.70 -8.50 16.74
N ASN A 458 -25.92 -9.08 17.68
CA ASN A 458 -26.29 -9.28 19.06
C ASN A 458 -25.59 -8.31 20.05
N ALA A 459 -24.72 -7.43 19.58
CA ALA A 459 -23.96 -6.47 20.39
C ALA A 459 -24.54 -5.04 20.25
#